data_e7bc3eb1fa398541564884df8c105e94
#
_entry.id   e7bc3eb1fa398541564884df8c105e94
#
_cell.length_a   1.000
_cell.length_b   1.000
_cell.length_c   1.000
_cell.angle_alpha   90.00
_cell.angle_beta   90.00
_cell.angle_gamma   90.00
#
_symmetry.space_group_name_H-M   'P 1'
#
loop_
_entity.id
_entity.type
_entity.pdbx_description
1 polymer ?
#
loop_
_entity_poly.entity_id
_entity_poly.type
_entity_poly.pdbx_seq_one_letter_code
_entity_poly.pdbx_strand_id
1 'polypeptide(L)'
;MGRSFRLLASWIAVAAALPAWSAGQALTPPVDAGWKAYLSAAEARIRSERGQPIPRRPGVERGEIFIEQVSEKSPGGRLEVPDAGVHHWRGTVLVPGARIDDVVSRLEREPPDTRQEDVVSASILEARPGWMKVAIRVRRSLIMSAVFDTEHEVHFEWYGPARAASWSAATKIIEIAEAGTPKERPKSAEEDRDLLWRWNAYWRYDQVEQGVLVECESITLSRSVPLLLRPVAGPLVSHVARESMDRTLAVFRERFRRNQ
;
A
#
# COMPACT_ATOMS: atom_id res chain seq x y z
N MET A 1 60.95 36.51 -28.39
CA MET A 1 60.88 35.94 -27.01
C MET A 1 59.49 36.20 -26.45
N GLY A 2 58.61 35.25 -26.57
CA GLY A 2 57.21 35.33 -26.11
C GLY A 2 56.87 34.08 -25.25
N ARG A 3 56.70 34.26 -23.96
CA ARG A 3 56.34 33.20 -23.00
C ARG A 3 54.82 33.03 -22.97
N SER A 4 54.35 31.89 -23.46
CA SER A 4 52.96 31.48 -23.35
C SER A 4 52.66 30.96 -21.93
N PHE A 5 51.82 31.66 -21.18
CA PHE A 5 51.26 31.22 -19.93
C PHE A 5 50.09 30.26 -20.22
N ARG A 6 50.25 28.95 -19.92
CA ARG A 6 49.17 27.98 -19.88
C ARG A 6 48.50 28.04 -18.51
N LEU A 7 47.30 28.57 -18.46
CA LEU A 7 46.38 28.46 -17.31
C LEU A 7 45.82 27.05 -17.27
N LEU A 8 46.25 26.25 -16.28
CA LEU A 8 45.62 24.99 -15.89
C LEU A 8 44.38 25.31 -15.07
N ALA A 9 43.21 25.17 -15.69
CA ALA A 9 41.95 25.22 -14.99
C ALA A 9 41.72 23.87 -14.28
N SER A 10 41.93 23.84 -12.96
CA SER A 10 41.60 22.72 -12.09
C SER A 10 40.07 22.66 -11.93
N TRP A 11 39.43 21.68 -12.54
CA TRP A 11 38.05 21.36 -12.28
C TRP A 11 37.98 20.58 -10.96
N ILE A 12 37.57 21.26 -9.89
CA ILE A 12 37.19 20.59 -8.64
C ILE A 12 35.76 20.03 -8.89
N ALA A 13 35.68 18.73 -9.13
CA ALA A 13 34.42 18.03 -9.13
C ALA A 13 33.91 17.93 -7.67
N VAL A 14 32.98 18.81 -7.32
CA VAL A 14 32.20 18.67 -6.10
C VAL A 14 31.24 17.50 -6.35
N ALA A 15 31.64 16.31 -5.93
CA ALA A 15 30.72 15.20 -5.81
C ALA A 15 29.70 15.53 -4.70
N ALA A 16 28.55 16.06 -5.10
CA ALA A 16 27.41 16.15 -4.20
C ALA A 16 27.04 14.72 -3.79
N ALA A 17 27.42 14.33 -2.58
CA ALA A 17 26.91 13.12 -1.96
C ALA A 17 25.41 13.29 -1.78
N LEU A 18 24.63 12.69 -2.68
CA LEU A 18 23.20 12.53 -2.48
C LEU A 18 23.03 11.71 -1.19
N PRO A 19 22.21 12.17 -0.22
CA PRO A 19 21.96 11.37 0.96
C PRO A 19 21.44 10.02 0.52
N ALA A 20 22.08 8.94 0.95
CA ALA A 20 21.58 7.59 0.77
C ALA A 20 20.24 7.50 1.53
N TRP A 21 19.15 7.60 0.80
CA TRP A 21 17.82 7.38 1.33
C TRP A 21 17.75 5.92 1.76
N SER A 22 17.77 5.67 3.07
CA SER A 22 17.63 4.30 3.59
C SER A 22 16.28 3.77 3.17
N ALA A 23 16.25 2.71 2.38
CA ALA A 23 15.09 1.84 2.25
C ALA A 23 14.63 1.48 3.67
N GLY A 24 13.35 1.71 3.97
CA GLY A 24 12.72 1.62 5.29
C GLY A 24 13.46 0.81 6.34
N GLN A 25 13.25 1.11 7.61
CA GLN A 25 14.01 0.58 8.74
C GLN A 25 14.28 -0.92 8.61
N ALA A 26 15.54 -1.35 8.81
CA ALA A 26 15.92 -2.75 8.76
C ALA A 26 15.20 -3.50 9.89
N LEU A 27 14.37 -4.47 9.53
CA LEU A 27 13.71 -5.35 10.50
C LEU A 27 14.76 -6.20 11.22
N THR A 28 14.52 -6.52 12.49
CA THR A 28 15.36 -7.53 13.15
C THR A 28 15.23 -8.89 12.46
N PRO A 29 16.26 -9.75 12.48
CA PRO A 29 16.20 -11.04 11.77
C PRO A 29 14.97 -11.90 12.09
N PRO A 30 14.48 -12.01 13.34
CA PRO A 30 13.27 -12.76 13.65
C PRO A 30 12.00 -12.14 13.04
N VAL A 31 11.88 -10.81 13.05
CA VAL A 31 10.74 -10.09 12.45
C VAL A 31 10.75 -10.26 10.94
N ASP A 32 11.91 -10.12 10.30
CA ASP A 32 12.05 -10.28 8.84
C ASP A 32 11.71 -11.72 8.40
N ALA A 33 12.22 -12.73 9.10
CA ALA A 33 11.91 -14.13 8.82
C ALA A 33 10.42 -14.43 9.00
N GLY A 34 9.82 -13.96 10.10
CA GLY A 34 8.39 -14.13 10.36
C GLY A 34 7.52 -13.41 9.31
N TRP A 35 7.90 -12.19 8.92
CA TRP A 35 7.21 -11.47 7.85
C TRP A 35 7.28 -12.19 6.51
N LYS A 36 8.46 -12.66 6.11
CA LYS A 36 8.64 -13.42 4.86
C LYS A 36 7.81 -14.70 4.85
N ALA A 37 7.76 -15.42 5.96
CA ALA A 37 6.94 -16.62 6.08
C ALA A 37 5.44 -16.29 5.97
N TYR A 38 4.97 -15.27 6.67
CA TYR A 38 3.58 -14.81 6.60
C TYR A 38 3.20 -14.37 5.18
N LEU A 39 4.01 -13.49 4.59
CA LEU A 39 3.76 -12.96 3.26
C LEU A 39 3.78 -14.06 2.19
N SER A 40 4.74 -14.99 2.27
CA SER A 40 4.82 -16.13 1.36
C SER A 40 3.54 -16.99 1.38
N ALA A 41 2.99 -17.27 2.57
CA ALA A 41 1.74 -18.01 2.72
C ALA A 41 0.55 -17.23 2.13
N ALA A 42 0.45 -15.94 2.46
CA ALA A 42 -0.59 -15.06 1.92
C ALA A 42 -0.53 -14.97 0.39
N GLU A 43 0.65 -14.73 -0.17
CA GLU A 43 0.84 -14.62 -1.62
C GLU A 43 0.60 -15.92 -2.37
N ALA A 44 0.94 -17.06 -1.78
CA ALA A 44 0.65 -18.36 -2.38
C ALA A 44 -0.88 -18.55 -2.54
N ARG A 45 -1.67 -18.24 -1.51
CA ARG A 45 -3.12 -18.26 -1.55
C ARG A 45 -3.67 -17.23 -2.54
N ILE A 46 -3.28 -15.96 -2.44
CA ILE A 46 -3.71 -14.87 -3.32
C ILE A 46 -3.41 -15.19 -4.78
N ARG A 47 -2.23 -15.74 -5.06
CA ARG A 47 -1.84 -16.14 -6.43
C ARG A 47 -2.75 -17.23 -6.98
N SER A 48 -3.17 -18.20 -6.16
CA SER A 48 -4.11 -19.23 -6.58
C SER A 48 -5.53 -18.68 -6.83
N GLU A 49 -5.88 -17.56 -6.22
CA GLU A 49 -7.20 -16.92 -6.33
C GLU A 49 -7.28 -15.93 -7.51
N ARG A 50 -6.17 -15.38 -8.03
CA ARG A 50 -6.17 -14.28 -9.02
C ARG A 50 -7.01 -14.53 -10.26
N GLY A 51 -6.93 -15.72 -10.83
CA GLY A 51 -7.72 -16.10 -12.02
C GLY A 51 -9.11 -16.64 -11.71
N GLN A 52 -9.47 -16.78 -10.42
CA GLN A 52 -10.76 -17.31 -9.99
C GLN A 52 -11.79 -16.19 -9.82
N PRO A 53 -13.10 -16.47 -9.97
CA PRO A 53 -14.14 -15.52 -9.64
C PRO A 53 -14.04 -15.03 -8.19
N ILE A 54 -14.29 -13.74 -7.96
CA ILE A 54 -14.39 -13.19 -6.61
C ILE A 54 -15.62 -13.82 -5.94
N PRO A 55 -15.49 -14.41 -4.74
CA PRO A 55 -16.63 -14.99 -4.04
C PRO A 55 -17.70 -13.94 -3.74
N ARG A 56 -18.97 -14.29 -3.96
CA ARG A 56 -20.08 -13.43 -3.57
C ARG A 56 -20.11 -13.26 -2.05
N ARG A 57 -20.24 -12.02 -1.60
CA ARG A 57 -20.26 -11.67 -0.18
C ARG A 57 -21.63 -11.12 0.20
N PRO A 58 -22.12 -11.41 1.43
CA PRO A 58 -23.40 -10.89 1.90
C PRO A 58 -23.49 -9.37 1.77
N GLY A 59 -24.58 -8.85 1.24
CA GLY A 59 -24.85 -7.43 1.14
C GLY A 59 -24.21 -6.71 -0.05
N VAL A 60 -23.13 -7.23 -0.64
CA VAL A 60 -22.38 -6.53 -1.70
C VAL A 60 -23.24 -6.24 -2.93
N GLU A 61 -24.11 -7.17 -3.34
CA GLU A 61 -25.03 -6.96 -4.46
C GLU A 61 -26.11 -5.88 -4.16
N ARG A 62 -26.36 -5.59 -2.88
CA ARG A 62 -27.24 -4.49 -2.44
C ARG A 62 -26.51 -3.16 -2.22
N GLY A 63 -25.20 -3.10 -2.57
CA GLY A 63 -24.39 -1.90 -2.45
C GLY A 63 -23.66 -1.75 -1.11
N GLU A 64 -23.69 -2.77 -0.25
CA GLU A 64 -22.89 -2.78 0.98
C GLU A 64 -21.41 -3.05 0.68
N ILE A 65 -20.52 -2.58 1.55
CA ILE A 65 -19.11 -2.93 1.52
C ILE A 65 -18.89 -4.06 2.53
N PHE A 66 -18.38 -5.18 2.06
CA PHE A 66 -18.04 -6.31 2.93
C PHE A 66 -16.57 -6.22 3.33
N ILE A 67 -16.26 -6.33 4.63
CA ILE A 67 -14.88 -6.27 5.15
C ILE A 67 -14.69 -7.36 6.19
N GLU A 68 -13.61 -8.12 6.04
CA GLU A 68 -13.18 -9.16 6.98
C GLU A 68 -11.70 -9.03 7.35
N GLN A 69 -11.37 -9.42 8.57
CA GLN A 69 -9.97 -9.60 8.96
C GLN A 69 -9.50 -10.98 8.51
N VAL A 70 -8.33 -11.03 7.88
CA VAL A 70 -7.70 -12.25 7.40
C VAL A 70 -6.53 -12.64 8.31
N SER A 71 -6.23 -13.92 8.39
CA SER A 71 -5.01 -14.42 9.04
C SER A 71 -4.53 -15.66 8.33
N GLU A 72 -3.23 -15.73 8.09
CA GLU A 72 -2.63 -16.91 7.49
C GLU A 72 -2.37 -18.00 8.55
N LYS A 73 -2.42 -19.24 8.09
CA LYS A 73 -2.23 -20.43 8.93
C LYS A 73 -1.15 -21.34 8.32
N SER A 74 -0.45 -22.05 9.17
CA SER A 74 0.41 -23.17 8.83
C SER A 74 -0.10 -24.45 9.50
N PRO A 75 0.48 -25.63 9.24
CA PRO A 75 0.15 -26.84 9.98
C PRO A 75 0.30 -26.70 11.51
N GLY A 76 1.14 -25.77 11.97
CA GLY A 76 1.34 -25.46 13.40
C GLY A 76 0.38 -24.45 13.99
N GLY A 77 -0.61 -23.94 13.24
CA GLY A 77 -1.57 -22.94 13.70
C GLY A 77 -1.47 -21.60 12.97
N ARG A 78 -1.93 -20.53 13.61
CA ARG A 78 -1.87 -19.16 13.06
C ARG A 78 -0.40 -18.73 12.90
N LEU A 79 -0.07 -18.17 11.73
CA LEU A 79 1.23 -17.55 11.51
C LEU A 79 1.28 -16.19 12.22
N GLU A 80 2.28 -16.01 13.05
CA GLU A 80 2.55 -14.75 13.76
C GLU A 80 3.94 -14.25 13.39
N VAL A 81 4.12 -12.93 13.42
CA VAL A 81 5.42 -12.29 13.26
C VAL A 81 5.89 -11.83 14.64
N PRO A 82 7.03 -12.34 15.13
CA PRO A 82 7.54 -11.96 16.46
C PRO A 82 7.70 -10.44 16.59
N ASP A 83 7.35 -9.88 17.73
CA ASP A 83 7.50 -8.46 18.08
C ASP A 83 6.91 -7.46 17.06
N ALA A 84 6.00 -7.94 16.21
CA ALA A 84 5.34 -7.13 15.19
C ALA A 84 3.82 -7.32 15.20
N GLY A 85 3.11 -6.34 14.67
CA GLY A 85 1.68 -6.38 14.38
C GLY A 85 1.43 -6.54 12.89
N VAL A 86 0.81 -7.66 12.47
CA VAL A 86 0.31 -7.83 11.11
C VAL A 86 -1.13 -7.37 11.05
N HIS A 87 -1.42 -6.41 10.19
CA HIS A 87 -2.78 -5.95 9.91
C HIS A 87 -3.16 -6.43 8.51
N HIS A 88 -3.99 -7.45 8.46
CA HIS A 88 -4.39 -8.13 7.23
C HIS A 88 -5.91 -8.07 7.09
N TRP A 89 -6.37 -7.32 6.09
CA TRP A 89 -7.78 -7.05 5.85
C TRP A 89 -8.13 -7.28 4.40
N ARG A 90 -9.32 -7.82 4.17
CA ARG A 90 -9.91 -8.01 2.86
C ARG A 90 -11.25 -7.31 2.82
N GLY A 91 -11.52 -6.58 1.74
CA GLY A 91 -12.79 -5.94 1.52
C GLY A 91 -13.29 -6.16 0.10
N THR A 92 -14.61 -6.21 -0.07
CA THR A 92 -15.27 -6.43 -1.36
C THR A 92 -16.37 -5.40 -1.57
N VAL A 93 -16.46 -4.85 -2.78
CA VAL A 93 -17.47 -3.88 -3.17
C VAL A 93 -17.91 -4.11 -4.62
N LEU A 94 -19.18 -3.84 -4.92
CA LEU A 94 -19.67 -3.73 -6.30
C LEU A 94 -19.60 -2.28 -6.76
N VAL A 95 -19.06 -2.06 -7.96
CA VAL A 95 -19.06 -0.77 -8.67
C VAL A 95 -20.14 -0.83 -9.75
N PRO A 96 -21.33 -0.27 -9.51
CA PRO A 96 -22.47 -0.41 -10.42
C PRO A 96 -22.21 0.26 -11.77
N GLY A 97 -22.62 -0.41 -12.86
CA GLY A 97 -22.55 0.10 -14.22
C GLY A 97 -21.14 0.23 -14.81
N ALA A 98 -20.09 -0.05 -14.01
CA ALA A 98 -18.72 0.02 -14.48
C ALA A 98 -18.38 -1.11 -15.48
N ARG A 99 -17.41 -0.85 -16.34
CA ARG A 99 -16.78 -1.83 -17.23
C ARG A 99 -15.35 -2.08 -16.75
N ILE A 100 -14.94 -3.33 -16.72
CA ILE A 100 -13.60 -3.71 -16.24
C ILE A 100 -12.49 -3.05 -17.07
N ASP A 101 -12.67 -2.95 -18.40
CA ASP A 101 -11.71 -2.29 -19.30
C ASP A 101 -11.49 -0.82 -18.92
N ASP A 102 -12.57 -0.09 -18.59
CA ASP A 102 -12.49 1.31 -18.17
C ASP A 102 -11.80 1.44 -16.81
N VAL A 103 -12.14 0.57 -15.87
CA VAL A 103 -11.56 0.55 -14.52
C VAL A 103 -10.05 0.31 -14.59
N VAL A 104 -9.63 -0.79 -15.20
CA VAL A 104 -8.21 -1.17 -15.23
C VAL A 104 -7.38 -0.21 -16.07
N SER A 105 -7.88 0.21 -17.24
CA SER A 105 -7.18 1.19 -18.08
C SER A 105 -6.96 2.54 -17.40
N ARG A 106 -7.90 2.97 -16.54
CA ARG A 106 -7.72 4.20 -15.77
C ARG A 106 -6.73 4.00 -14.62
N LEU A 107 -6.76 2.85 -13.94
CA LEU A 107 -5.80 2.54 -12.88
C LEU A 107 -4.36 2.47 -13.40
N GLU A 108 -4.14 2.00 -14.64
CA GLU A 108 -2.83 1.97 -15.28
C GLU A 108 -2.30 3.35 -15.70
N ARG A 109 -3.14 4.38 -15.73
CA ARG A 109 -2.78 5.72 -16.24
C ARG A 109 -2.93 6.84 -15.23
N GLU A 110 -3.71 6.62 -14.17
CA GLU A 110 -4.03 7.65 -13.19
C GLU A 110 -3.40 7.28 -11.83
N PRO A 111 -2.87 8.27 -11.07
CA PRO A 111 -2.37 8.01 -9.73
C PRO A 111 -3.52 7.59 -8.79
N PRO A 112 -3.18 7.02 -7.60
CA PRO A 112 -4.15 6.77 -6.54
C PRO A 112 -5.00 7.99 -6.22
N ASP A 113 -6.25 7.75 -5.84
CA ASP A 113 -7.24 8.81 -5.63
C ASP A 113 -6.99 9.58 -4.32
N THR A 114 -6.76 10.88 -4.44
CA THR A 114 -6.54 11.79 -3.30
C THR A 114 -7.82 12.21 -2.60
N ARG A 115 -9.01 11.82 -3.06
CA ARG A 115 -10.27 12.03 -2.35
C ARG A 115 -10.40 11.11 -1.13
N GLN A 116 -9.59 10.07 -1.04
CA GLN A 116 -9.46 9.29 0.17
C GLN A 116 -8.78 10.15 1.24
N GLU A 117 -9.43 10.35 2.37
CA GLU A 117 -8.99 11.23 3.47
C GLU A 117 -7.55 10.94 3.95
N ASP A 118 -7.16 9.67 3.91
CA ASP A 118 -5.81 9.24 4.31
C ASP A 118 -4.74 9.56 3.27
N VAL A 119 -5.10 9.91 2.01
CA VAL A 119 -4.16 10.19 0.92
C VAL A 119 -3.98 11.69 0.76
N VAL A 120 -2.85 12.21 1.18
CA VAL A 120 -2.51 13.65 1.10
C VAL A 120 -2.13 14.04 -0.33
N SER A 121 -1.33 13.21 -0.98
CA SER A 121 -0.92 13.37 -2.38
C SER A 121 -0.53 12.04 -2.99
N ALA A 122 -0.65 11.94 -4.32
CA ALA A 122 -0.21 10.79 -5.08
C ALA A 122 0.30 11.22 -6.47
N SER A 123 1.32 10.54 -6.97
CA SER A 123 1.87 10.78 -8.32
C SER A 123 2.43 9.49 -8.92
N ILE A 124 2.42 9.41 -10.24
CA ILE A 124 3.12 8.36 -10.97
C ILE A 124 4.56 8.82 -11.18
N LEU A 125 5.52 8.03 -10.73
CA LEU A 125 6.96 8.29 -10.92
C LEU A 125 7.44 7.69 -12.24
N GLU A 126 6.96 6.50 -12.58
CA GLU A 126 7.28 5.78 -13.80
C GLU A 126 6.10 4.89 -14.20
N ALA A 127 5.84 4.72 -15.50
CA ALA A 127 4.82 3.82 -16.01
C ALA A 127 5.25 3.14 -17.30
N ARG A 128 4.84 1.88 -17.45
CA ARG A 128 4.96 1.07 -18.67
C ARG A 128 3.80 0.06 -18.69
N PRO A 129 3.48 -0.56 -19.83
CA PRO A 129 2.37 -1.51 -19.92
C PRO A 129 2.42 -2.57 -18.81
N GLY A 130 1.34 -2.69 -18.05
CA GLY A 130 1.22 -3.66 -16.95
C GLY A 130 2.03 -3.37 -15.68
N TRP A 131 2.71 -2.21 -15.60
CA TRP A 131 3.50 -1.83 -14.44
C TRP A 131 3.59 -0.32 -14.25
N MET A 132 3.61 0.12 -12.99
CA MET A 132 3.93 1.50 -12.65
C MET A 132 4.64 1.58 -11.30
N LYS A 133 5.38 2.66 -11.11
CA LYS A 133 5.91 3.11 -9.82
C LYS A 133 5.18 4.37 -9.41
N VAL A 134 4.63 4.38 -8.19
CA VAL A 134 3.87 5.51 -7.67
C VAL A 134 4.45 5.99 -6.34
N ALA A 135 4.42 7.31 -6.14
CA ALA A 135 4.67 7.93 -4.84
C ALA A 135 3.32 8.31 -4.22
N ILE A 136 3.15 8.00 -2.94
CA ILE A 136 1.95 8.30 -2.18
C ILE A 136 2.36 8.89 -0.83
N ARG A 137 1.84 10.08 -0.51
CA ARG A 137 1.89 10.61 0.84
C ARG A 137 0.60 10.25 1.55
N VAL A 138 0.71 9.51 2.65
CA VAL A 138 -0.44 9.10 3.44
C VAL A 138 -0.37 9.67 4.85
N ARG A 139 -1.54 10.03 5.40
CA ARG A 139 -1.71 10.39 6.80
C ARG A 139 -2.42 9.24 7.52
N ARG A 140 -1.87 8.82 8.63
CA ARG A 140 -2.50 7.84 9.53
C ARG A 140 -2.81 8.53 10.85
N SER A 141 -4.08 8.55 11.22
CA SER A 141 -4.55 9.12 12.49
C SER A 141 -5.11 8.00 13.34
N LEU A 142 -4.44 7.71 14.44
CA LEU A 142 -4.87 6.78 15.48
C LEU A 142 -4.98 7.57 16.80
N ILE A 143 -4.12 7.28 17.76
CA ILE A 143 -3.95 8.07 18.98
C ILE A 143 -3.10 9.31 18.67
N MET A 144 -2.20 9.19 17.70
CA MET A 144 -1.36 10.27 17.18
C MET A 144 -1.41 10.24 15.64
N SER A 145 -1.29 11.42 15.03
CA SER A 145 -1.18 11.52 13.58
C SER A 145 0.27 11.27 13.14
N ALA A 146 0.43 10.48 12.07
CA ALA A 146 1.69 10.27 11.39
C ALA A 146 1.49 10.47 9.88
N VAL A 147 2.49 11.06 9.23
CA VAL A 147 2.54 11.22 7.78
C VAL A 147 3.69 10.39 7.25
N PHE A 148 3.44 9.64 6.18
CA PHE A 148 4.43 8.82 5.53
C PHE A 148 4.52 9.17 4.06
N ASP A 149 5.76 9.29 3.55
CA ASP A 149 6.05 9.25 2.13
C ASP A 149 6.40 7.82 1.77
N THR A 150 5.67 7.28 0.78
CA THR A 150 5.83 5.90 0.35
C THR A 150 6.01 5.83 -1.17
N GLU A 151 6.80 4.86 -1.64
CA GLU A 151 6.89 4.50 -3.05
C GLU A 151 6.45 3.05 -3.21
N HIS A 152 5.66 2.77 -4.24
CA HIS A 152 5.14 1.44 -4.51
C HIS A 152 5.42 1.04 -5.95
N GLU A 153 5.77 -0.22 -6.16
CA GLU A 153 5.70 -0.87 -7.46
C GLU A 153 4.35 -1.56 -7.59
N VAL A 154 3.64 -1.24 -8.67
CA VAL A 154 2.29 -1.76 -8.96
C VAL A 154 2.35 -2.56 -10.25
N HIS A 155 1.78 -3.75 -10.24
CA HIS A 155 1.67 -4.64 -11.39
C HIS A 155 0.22 -4.88 -11.74
N PHE A 156 -0.08 -5.07 -13.02
CA PHE A 156 -1.41 -5.40 -13.55
C PHE A 156 -1.33 -6.64 -14.42
N GLU A 157 -2.32 -7.51 -14.31
CA GLU A 157 -2.42 -8.75 -15.08
C GLU A 157 -3.87 -9.05 -15.41
N TRP A 158 -4.11 -9.48 -16.66
CA TRP A 158 -5.42 -9.89 -17.15
C TRP A 158 -5.57 -11.40 -17.17
N TYR A 159 -6.73 -11.88 -16.73
CA TYR A 159 -7.13 -13.29 -16.72
C TYR A 159 -8.33 -13.50 -17.63
N GLY A 160 -8.16 -13.20 -18.92
CA GLY A 160 -9.21 -13.18 -19.92
C GLY A 160 -10.00 -11.86 -19.91
N PRO A 161 -11.10 -11.77 -20.71
CA PRO A 161 -11.79 -10.50 -20.96
C PRO A 161 -12.62 -9.98 -19.77
N ALA A 162 -12.88 -10.82 -18.77
CA ALA A 162 -13.78 -10.49 -17.67
C ALA A 162 -13.08 -10.39 -16.31
N ARG A 163 -11.76 -10.63 -16.24
CA ARG A 163 -11.03 -10.60 -14.97
C ARG A 163 -9.66 -9.97 -15.10
N ALA A 164 -9.30 -9.22 -14.08
CA ALA A 164 -7.95 -8.69 -13.93
C ALA A 164 -7.55 -8.68 -12.46
N ALA A 165 -6.27 -8.55 -12.20
CA ALA A 165 -5.72 -8.33 -10.89
C ALA A 165 -4.61 -7.27 -10.94
N SER A 166 -4.40 -6.60 -9.81
CA SER A 166 -3.21 -5.80 -9.59
C SER A 166 -2.64 -6.07 -8.20
N TRP A 167 -1.34 -5.88 -8.04
CA TRP A 167 -0.71 -5.99 -6.74
C TRP A 167 0.41 -4.98 -6.61
N SER A 168 0.63 -4.53 -5.40
CA SER A 168 1.68 -3.58 -5.09
C SER A 168 2.41 -3.93 -3.81
N ALA A 169 3.69 -3.56 -3.77
CA ALA A 169 4.51 -3.59 -2.58
C ALA A 169 5.19 -2.24 -2.40
N ALA A 170 5.21 -1.74 -1.17
CA ALA A 170 5.98 -0.55 -0.85
C ALA A 170 7.47 -0.87 -0.92
N THR A 171 8.19 -0.16 -1.80
CA THR A 171 9.64 -0.23 -1.94
C THR A 171 10.34 0.80 -1.05
N LYS A 172 9.59 1.80 -0.55
CA LYS A 172 10.07 2.84 0.33
C LYS A 172 8.96 3.28 1.27
N ILE A 173 9.26 3.45 2.54
CA ILE A 173 8.37 4.01 3.56
C ILE A 173 9.20 4.91 4.45
N ILE A 174 8.83 6.19 4.57
CA ILE A 174 9.53 7.18 5.40
C ILE A 174 8.50 7.95 6.22
N GLU A 175 8.62 7.94 7.54
CA GLU A 175 7.82 8.81 8.40
C GLU A 175 8.36 10.25 8.34
N ILE A 176 7.44 11.23 8.26
CA ILE A 176 7.77 12.64 8.10
C ILE A 176 7.55 13.36 9.44
N ALA A 177 8.60 14.03 9.90
CA ALA A 177 8.53 14.93 11.04
C ALA A 177 7.99 16.30 10.59
N GLU A 178 7.21 16.93 11.45
CA GLU A 178 6.64 18.28 11.28
C GLU A 178 5.94 18.49 9.92
N ALA A 179 5.25 17.44 9.45
CA ALA A 179 4.60 17.42 8.14
C ALA A 179 3.65 18.63 7.96
N GLY A 180 3.76 19.30 6.78
CA GLY A 180 2.97 20.48 6.44
C GLY A 180 3.51 21.79 7.05
N THR A 181 4.67 21.78 7.69
CA THR A 181 5.32 22.98 8.23
C THR A 181 6.60 23.32 7.47
N PRO A 182 7.15 24.55 7.61
CA PRO A 182 8.46 24.89 7.03
C PRO A 182 9.65 24.04 7.55
N LYS A 183 9.44 23.29 8.64
CA LYS A 183 10.44 22.41 9.25
C LYS A 183 10.25 20.94 8.87
N GLU A 184 9.39 20.66 7.89
CA GLU A 184 9.14 19.31 7.40
C GLU A 184 10.44 18.63 6.96
N ARG A 185 10.65 17.40 7.45
CA ARG A 185 11.81 16.58 7.10
C ARG A 185 11.52 15.09 7.30
N PRO A 186 12.25 14.22 6.63
CA PRO A 186 12.28 12.80 7.00
C PRO A 186 12.70 12.63 8.47
N LYS A 187 12.08 11.70 9.17
CA LYS A 187 12.55 11.27 10.49
C LYS A 187 13.83 10.44 10.39
N SER A 188 14.71 10.56 11.38
CA SER A 188 15.81 9.63 11.56
C SER A 188 15.29 8.26 12.06
N ALA A 189 16.14 7.24 12.02
CA ALA A 189 15.79 5.90 12.49
C ALA A 189 15.43 5.91 13.99
N GLU A 190 16.05 6.78 14.80
CA GLU A 190 15.78 6.89 16.24
C GLU A 190 14.46 7.63 16.52
N GLU A 191 14.00 8.47 15.58
CA GLU A 191 12.73 9.21 15.70
C GLU A 191 11.54 8.44 15.13
N ASP A 192 11.79 7.40 14.30
CA ASP A 192 10.73 6.58 13.71
C ASP A 192 9.95 5.87 14.83
N ARG A 193 8.64 5.94 14.74
CA ARG A 193 7.73 5.34 15.73
C ARG A 193 7.36 3.90 15.39
N ASP A 194 7.92 3.36 14.32
CA ASP A 194 7.69 1.98 13.85
C ASP A 194 6.20 1.67 13.55
N LEU A 195 5.44 2.68 13.15
CA LEU A 195 4.00 2.54 12.91
C LEU A 195 3.67 1.89 11.56
N LEU A 196 4.61 1.87 10.62
CA LEU A 196 4.44 1.24 9.31
C LEU A 196 5.80 0.81 8.73
N TRP A 197 6.08 -0.49 8.73
CA TRP A 197 7.33 -1.05 8.22
C TRP A 197 7.20 -1.62 6.81
N ARG A 198 6.05 -2.25 6.51
CA ARG A 198 5.77 -2.89 5.22
C ARG A 198 4.32 -2.64 4.84
N TRP A 199 4.08 -2.54 3.54
CA TRP A 199 2.73 -2.38 3.01
C TRP A 199 2.63 -3.04 1.65
N ASN A 200 1.77 -4.07 1.55
CA ASN A 200 1.40 -4.78 0.34
C ASN A 200 -0.11 -4.65 0.13
N ALA A 201 -0.52 -4.49 -1.12
CA ALA A 201 -1.94 -4.49 -1.47
C ALA A 201 -2.17 -5.34 -2.73
N TYR A 202 -3.28 -6.05 -2.74
CA TYR A 202 -3.68 -6.97 -3.80
C TYR A 202 -5.11 -6.68 -4.17
N TRP A 203 -5.37 -6.53 -5.46
CA TRP A 203 -6.68 -6.21 -5.98
C TRP A 203 -7.10 -7.23 -7.01
N ARG A 204 -8.39 -7.56 -7.03
CA ARG A 204 -9.04 -8.37 -8.06
C ARG A 204 -10.26 -7.64 -8.60
N TYR A 205 -10.52 -7.80 -9.88
CA TYR A 205 -11.58 -7.14 -10.60
C TYR A 205 -12.31 -8.17 -11.45
N ASP A 206 -13.62 -8.34 -11.23
CA ASP A 206 -14.46 -9.25 -12.01
C ASP A 206 -15.58 -8.48 -12.69
N GLN A 207 -15.72 -8.60 -14.01
CA GLN A 207 -16.90 -8.11 -14.71
C GLN A 207 -18.08 -8.99 -14.36
N VAL A 208 -19.13 -8.39 -13.82
CA VAL A 208 -20.40 -9.03 -13.54
C VAL A 208 -21.53 -8.28 -14.28
N GLU A 209 -22.75 -8.83 -14.29
CA GLU A 209 -23.88 -8.22 -14.98
C GLU A 209 -24.17 -6.79 -14.50
N GLN A 210 -24.10 -6.55 -13.18
CA GLN A 210 -24.42 -5.27 -12.55
C GLN A 210 -23.28 -4.25 -12.63
N GLY A 211 -22.06 -4.65 -13.04
CA GLY A 211 -20.90 -3.76 -13.06
C GLY A 211 -19.59 -4.52 -12.85
N VAL A 212 -18.69 -3.97 -12.01
CA VAL A 212 -17.43 -4.61 -11.65
C VAL A 212 -17.43 -4.94 -10.16
N LEU A 213 -17.27 -6.23 -9.85
CA LEU A 213 -17.00 -6.66 -8.47
C LEU A 213 -15.51 -6.47 -8.20
N VAL A 214 -15.19 -5.80 -7.11
CA VAL A 214 -13.81 -5.45 -6.73
C VAL A 214 -13.50 -6.00 -5.36
N GLU A 215 -12.38 -6.67 -5.24
CA GLU A 215 -11.84 -7.11 -3.95
C GLU A 215 -10.47 -6.49 -3.73
N CYS A 216 -10.27 -5.94 -2.54
CA CYS A 216 -8.97 -5.42 -2.09
C CYS A 216 -8.53 -6.20 -0.86
N GLU A 217 -7.27 -6.66 -0.87
CA GLU A 217 -6.63 -7.27 0.28
C GLU A 217 -5.36 -6.50 0.62
N SER A 218 -5.27 -5.96 1.84
CA SER A 218 -4.15 -5.16 2.31
C SER A 218 -3.44 -5.84 3.47
N ILE A 219 -2.12 -5.94 3.38
CA ILE A 219 -1.26 -6.54 4.40
C ILE A 219 -0.21 -5.51 4.80
N THR A 220 -0.27 -5.06 6.06
CA THR A 220 0.73 -4.13 6.60
C THR A 220 1.40 -4.72 7.82
N LEU A 221 2.64 -4.29 8.05
CA LEU A 221 3.45 -4.66 9.19
C LEU A 221 3.84 -3.40 9.96
N SER A 222 3.67 -3.42 11.27
CA SER A 222 4.08 -2.37 12.19
C SER A 222 4.74 -2.96 13.43
N ARG A 223 5.28 -2.12 14.30
CA ARG A 223 5.66 -2.54 15.65
C ARG A 223 4.47 -3.12 16.39
N SER A 224 4.69 -4.16 17.19
CA SER A 224 3.64 -4.72 18.04
C SER A 224 3.23 -3.73 19.13
N VAL A 225 1.93 -3.69 19.41
CA VAL A 225 1.44 -3.01 20.61
C VAL A 225 1.96 -3.74 21.86
N PRO A 226 2.59 -3.02 22.82
CA PRO A 226 3.04 -3.63 24.06
C PRO A 226 1.94 -4.46 24.73
N LEU A 227 2.29 -5.62 25.30
CA LEU A 227 1.32 -6.60 25.83
C LEU A 227 0.33 -5.98 26.80
N LEU A 228 0.79 -5.09 27.67
CA LEU A 228 -0.05 -4.39 28.66
C LEU A 228 -1.08 -3.44 28.02
N LEU A 229 -0.83 -2.93 26.82
CA LEU A 229 -1.72 -2.01 26.11
C LEU A 229 -2.61 -2.72 25.09
N ARG A 230 -2.36 -3.99 24.75
CA ARG A 230 -3.13 -4.77 23.78
C ARG A 230 -4.64 -4.78 24.03
N PRO A 231 -5.15 -4.93 25.26
CA PRO A 231 -6.59 -4.96 25.50
C PRO A 231 -7.29 -3.66 25.10
N VAL A 232 -6.60 -2.53 25.17
CA VAL A 232 -7.16 -1.20 24.85
C VAL A 232 -6.82 -0.79 23.42
N ALA A 233 -5.56 -0.91 23.02
CA ALA A 233 -5.09 -0.46 21.72
C ALA A 233 -5.39 -1.44 20.59
N GLY A 234 -5.48 -2.75 20.86
CA GLY A 234 -5.77 -3.77 19.86
C GLY A 234 -7.10 -3.55 19.12
N PRO A 235 -8.23 -3.40 19.83
CA PRO A 235 -9.52 -3.08 19.22
C PRO A 235 -9.50 -1.77 18.44
N LEU A 236 -8.81 -0.73 18.94
CA LEU A 236 -8.70 0.57 18.27
C LEU A 236 -7.94 0.45 16.95
N VAL A 237 -6.80 -0.22 16.94
CA VAL A 237 -6.00 -0.45 15.72
C VAL A 237 -6.80 -1.24 14.69
N SER A 238 -7.51 -2.29 15.12
CA SER A 238 -8.39 -3.08 14.23
C SER A 238 -9.54 -2.24 13.67
N HIS A 239 -10.14 -1.39 14.49
CA HIS A 239 -11.22 -0.49 14.05
C HIS A 239 -10.72 0.48 12.96
N VAL A 240 -9.59 1.13 13.18
CA VAL A 240 -9.02 2.08 12.21
C VAL A 240 -8.60 1.39 10.90
N ALA A 241 -8.01 0.21 10.97
CA ALA A 241 -7.64 -0.55 9.77
C ALA A 241 -8.88 -0.95 8.95
N ARG A 242 -9.96 -1.38 9.62
CA ARG A 242 -11.25 -1.67 8.97
C ARG A 242 -11.86 -0.42 8.35
N GLU A 243 -11.90 0.67 9.07
CA GLU A 243 -12.42 1.96 8.59
C GLU A 243 -11.63 2.51 7.40
N SER A 244 -10.29 2.38 7.41
CA SER A 244 -9.45 2.74 6.26
C SER A 244 -9.77 1.89 5.03
N MET A 245 -10.02 0.58 5.18
CA MET A 245 -10.46 -0.30 4.09
C MET A 245 -11.82 0.13 3.56
N ASP A 246 -12.78 0.45 4.44
CA ASP A 246 -14.12 0.92 4.06
C ASP A 246 -14.04 2.19 3.22
N ARG A 247 -13.29 3.19 3.68
CA ARG A 247 -13.06 4.46 2.95
C ARG A 247 -12.40 4.22 1.59
N THR A 248 -11.39 3.35 1.54
CA THR A 248 -10.70 3.01 0.29
C THR A 248 -11.67 2.45 -0.74
N LEU A 249 -12.51 1.48 -0.36
CA LEU A 249 -13.49 0.86 -1.24
C LEU A 249 -14.65 1.80 -1.61
N ALA A 250 -15.08 2.65 -0.67
CA ALA A 250 -16.11 3.66 -0.94
C ALA A 250 -15.64 4.69 -1.98
N VAL A 251 -14.42 5.24 -1.81
CA VAL A 251 -13.82 6.17 -2.78
C VAL A 251 -13.59 5.50 -4.13
N PHE A 252 -13.11 4.24 -4.12
CA PHE A 252 -12.95 3.47 -5.35
C PHE A 252 -14.27 3.32 -6.10
N ARG A 253 -15.34 2.93 -5.41
CA ARG A 253 -16.69 2.83 -5.98
C ARG A 253 -17.14 4.14 -6.59
N GLU A 254 -17.03 5.26 -5.89
CA GLU A 254 -17.44 6.58 -6.38
C GLU A 254 -16.60 7.07 -7.56
N ARG A 255 -15.31 6.70 -7.61
CA ARG A 255 -14.43 7.03 -8.75
C ARG A 255 -14.89 6.41 -10.06
N PHE A 256 -15.38 5.19 -10.01
CA PHE A 256 -15.67 4.37 -11.19
C PHE A 256 -17.17 4.13 -11.43
N ARG A 257 -18.03 4.53 -10.49
CA ARG A 257 -19.48 4.43 -10.67
C ARG A 257 -19.92 5.22 -11.90
N ARG A 258 -20.71 4.59 -12.78
CA ARG A 258 -21.42 5.29 -13.84
C ARG A 258 -22.82 5.65 -13.33
N ASN A 259 -23.20 6.90 -13.45
CA ASN A 259 -24.61 7.29 -13.29
C ASN A 259 -25.38 6.69 -14.46
N GLN A 260 -26.35 5.86 -14.17
CA GLN A 260 -27.32 5.34 -15.16
C GLN A 260 -28.23 6.47 -15.62
#